data_8390f646fbe754d29b9a0a0d1c706999
#
_entry.id   8390f646fbe754d29b9a0a0d1c706999
#
_cell.length_a   1.000
_cell.length_b   1.000
_cell.length_c   1.000
_cell.angle_alpha   90.00
_cell.angle_beta   90.00
_cell.angle_gamma   90.00
#
_symmetry.space_group_name_H-M   'P 1'
#
loop_
_entity.id
_entity.type
_entity.pdbx_description
1 polymer ?
#
loop_
_entity_poly.entity_id
_entity_poly.type
_entity_poly.pdbx_seq_one_letter_code
_entity_poly.pdbx_strand_id
1 'polypeptide(L)'
;SDSLKNFHKRIFFSVLVFCFCFTSAFCKITYISVSNHFDEPSKLTTDQNLKRGNIYDRNGLILAATINSKSLYAQANLINDINTLSKKLEKILNINEDIIKNKLSSNKKFIYLKRNISPLEHQKIIDLGEIHLKFENHEKRIYPYKNNTSHIVGFVNIDQSGQTGIERFYDKALLSSNDIHLSIDINLQQSIRSNLIKTVKHYQAESGLALVLDISTGEVLSSVSYPDFNPNNKNFNDNNLINRVIQSNYEMGSTFKPLTAANGFDYNLINSEMTFDIKKSVKGVRDHDRYKDDGLYNVERIVVESSNIGTAQIALKIGKEFQKDFLNKLGFFNKIEIESLEAEKPLANPNNWGLHETTRIGFGHSFSITPLHLV
;
A
#
# COMPACT_ATOMS: atom_id res chain seq x y z
N SER A 1 44.86 18.10 -44.32
CA SER A 1 43.56 18.43 -45.02
C SER A 1 42.50 17.33 -44.79
N ASP A 2 42.87 16.05 -44.76
CA ASP A 2 41.88 14.93 -44.63
C ASP A 2 41.35 14.75 -43.18
N SER A 3 42.11 15.07 -42.17
CA SER A 3 41.66 15.01 -40.76
C SER A 3 40.53 16.00 -40.47
N LEU A 4 40.56 17.19 -41.04
CA LEU A 4 39.52 18.22 -40.91
C LEU A 4 38.22 17.80 -41.61
N LYS A 5 38.33 17.22 -42.80
CA LYS A 5 37.17 16.69 -43.52
C LYS A 5 36.50 15.53 -42.78
N ASN A 6 37.25 14.64 -42.13
CA ASN A 6 36.72 13.56 -41.34
C ASN A 6 36.08 14.08 -40.02
N PHE A 7 36.64 15.15 -39.44
CA PHE A 7 36.05 15.80 -38.27
C PHE A 7 34.70 16.44 -38.58
N HIS A 8 34.59 17.20 -39.70
CA HIS A 8 33.31 17.78 -40.14
C HIS A 8 32.26 16.71 -40.49
N LYS A 9 32.67 15.62 -41.09
CA LYS A 9 31.74 14.49 -41.35
C LYS A 9 31.20 13.88 -40.07
N ARG A 10 32.05 13.72 -39.04
CA ARG A 10 31.61 13.20 -37.74
C ARG A 10 30.65 14.13 -37.03
N ILE A 11 30.96 15.46 -37.04
CA ILE A 11 30.06 16.47 -36.49
C ILE A 11 28.72 16.46 -37.23
N PHE A 12 28.77 16.48 -38.56
CA PHE A 12 27.54 16.45 -39.37
C PHE A 12 26.70 15.20 -39.08
N PHE A 13 27.32 14.02 -39.00
CA PHE A 13 26.62 12.78 -38.65
C PHE A 13 26.04 12.83 -37.22
N SER A 14 26.77 13.33 -36.26
CA SER A 14 26.27 13.51 -34.89
C SER A 14 25.07 14.45 -34.83
N VAL A 15 25.11 15.57 -35.52
CA VAL A 15 23.98 16.51 -35.62
C VAL A 15 22.78 15.85 -36.26
N LEU A 16 23.00 15.06 -37.32
CA LEU A 16 21.93 14.37 -38.03
C LEU A 16 21.24 13.31 -37.13
N VAL A 17 22.03 12.54 -36.37
CA VAL A 17 21.50 11.59 -35.37
C VAL A 17 20.72 12.32 -34.30
N PHE A 18 21.24 13.44 -33.81
CA PHE A 18 20.57 14.24 -32.80
C PHE A 18 19.23 14.79 -33.29
N CYS A 19 19.20 15.37 -34.50
CA CYS A 19 17.98 15.84 -35.14
C CYS A 19 16.96 14.70 -35.31
N PHE A 20 17.41 13.52 -35.72
CA PHE A 20 16.54 12.36 -35.88
C PHE A 20 15.91 11.91 -34.55
N CYS A 21 16.71 11.86 -33.48
CA CYS A 21 16.20 11.52 -32.14
C CYS A 21 15.17 12.54 -31.64
N PHE A 22 15.44 13.85 -31.82
CA PHE A 22 14.49 14.90 -31.43
C PHE A 22 13.21 14.85 -32.27
N THR A 23 13.31 14.63 -33.57
CA THR A 23 12.13 14.50 -34.45
C THR A 23 11.29 13.28 -34.03
N SER A 24 11.94 12.14 -33.76
CA SER A 24 11.24 10.94 -33.28
C SER A 24 10.55 11.16 -31.95
N ALA A 25 11.22 11.82 -30.99
CA ALA A 25 10.63 12.17 -29.69
C ALA A 25 9.45 13.14 -29.85
N PHE A 26 9.60 14.15 -30.70
CA PHE A 26 8.52 15.09 -31.02
C PHE A 26 7.32 14.40 -31.63
N CYS A 27 7.53 13.54 -32.64
CA CYS A 27 6.45 12.75 -33.26
C CYS A 27 5.75 11.84 -32.24
N LYS A 28 6.52 11.21 -31.33
CA LYS A 28 5.95 10.37 -30.27
C LYS A 28 5.13 11.17 -29.27
N ILE A 29 5.61 12.34 -28.84
CA ILE A 29 4.88 13.24 -27.93
C ILE A 29 3.60 13.75 -28.62
N THR A 30 3.69 14.15 -29.89
CA THR A 30 2.54 14.61 -30.67
C THR A 30 1.52 13.47 -30.85
N TYR A 31 1.99 12.26 -31.17
CA TYR A 31 1.15 11.07 -31.27
C TYR A 31 0.42 10.77 -29.95
N ILE A 32 1.12 10.79 -28.81
CA ILE A 32 0.53 10.58 -27.48
C ILE A 32 -0.46 11.71 -27.16
N SER A 33 -0.13 12.96 -27.47
CA SER A 33 -1.02 14.10 -27.23
C SER A 33 -2.29 14.05 -28.06
N VAL A 34 -2.18 13.62 -29.31
CA VAL A 34 -3.32 13.49 -30.23
C VAL A 34 -4.11 12.22 -29.93
N SER A 35 -3.45 11.08 -29.65
CA SER A 35 -4.14 9.83 -29.32
C SER A 35 -4.88 9.91 -27.97
N ASN A 36 -4.32 10.61 -26.99
CA ASN A 36 -5.03 10.90 -25.75
C ASN A 36 -6.21 11.88 -25.91
N HIS A 37 -6.29 12.57 -27.05
CA HIS A 37 -7.44 13.44 -27.37
C HIS A 37 -8.58 12.66 -28.05
N PHE A 38 -8.29 11.46 -28.59
CA PHE A 38 -9.31 10.57 -29.16
C PHE A 38 -9.82 9.52 -28.18
N ASP A 39 -9.07 9.22 -27.12
CA ASP A 39 -9.59 8.63 -25.90
C ASP A 39 -10.06 9.77 -24.96
N GLU A 40 -10.97 10.63 -25.40
CA GLU A 40 -11.91 11.15 -24.42
C GLU A 40 -12.46 9.91 -23.72
N PRO A 41 -12.26 9.76 -22.38
CA PRO A 41 -13.12 8.86 -21.67
C PRO A 41 -14.51 9.32 -22.10
N SER A 42 -15.20 8.44 -22.83
CA SER A 42 -16.59 8.69 -23.18
C SER A 42 -17.16 9.39 -21.97
N LYS A 43 -17.54 10.68 -22.12
CA LYS A 43 -18.49 11.27 -21.20
C LYS A 43 -19.61 10.27 -21.24
N LEU A 44 -19.51 9.28 -20.36
CA LEU A 44 -20.66 8.61 -19.83
C LEU A 44 -21.50 9.82 -19.43
N THR A 45 -22.42 10.20 -20.29
CA THR A 45 -23.60 10.95 -19.92
C THR A 45 -24.11 10.14 -18.75
N THR A 46 -23.60 10.48 -17.57
CA THR A 46 -24.10 10.01 -16.32
C THR A 46 -25.48 10.64 -16.19
N ASP A 47 -26.40 10.03 -16.96
CA ASP A 47 -27.76 10.02 -16.56
C ASP A 47 -27.79 9.42 -15.16
N GLN A 48 -28.26 10.25 -14.25
CA GLN A 48 -28.60 9.94 -12.87
C GLN A 48 -27.38 9.65 -11.95
N ASN A 49 -27.16 10.56 -11.03
CA ASN A 49 -26.58 10.52 -9.69
C ASN A 49 -26.30 9.10 -9.09
N LEU A 50 -25.57 8.25 -9.81
CA LEU A 50 -25.11 6.98 -9.29
C LEU A 50 -24.02 7.27 -8.25
N LYS A 51 -24.39 7.16 -6.99
CA LYS A 51 -23.44 7.30 -5.88
C LYS A 51 -22.46 6.14 -5.93
N ARG A 52 -21.18 6.43 -5.68
CA ARG A 52 -20.16 5.40 -5.52
C ARG A 52 -20.62 4.37 -4.47
N GLY A 53 -20.60 3.08 -4.81
CA GLY A 53 -21.02 1.97 -3.96
C GLY A 53 -20.33 1.96 -2.60
N ASN A 54 -20.97 1.38 -1.60
CA ASN A 54 -20.41 1.28 -0.26
C ASN A 54 -19.42 0.12 -0.13
N ILE A 55 -18.56 0.20 0.87
CA ILE A 55 -17.69 -0.91 1.26
C ILE A 55 -18.07 -1.32 2.67
N TYR A 56 -18.32 -2.61 2.86
CA TYR A 56 -18.75 -3.21 4.12
C TYR A 56 -17.71 -4.20 4.65
N ASP A 57 -17.70 -4.40 5.96
CA ASP A 57 -17.02 -5.52 6.59
C ASP A 57 -17.86 -6.82 6.44
N ARG A 58 -17.35 -7.94 6.95
CA ARG A 58 -18.05 -9.24 6.92
C ARG A 58 -19.39 -9.26 7.66
N ASN A 59 -19.60 -8.34 8.60
CA ASN A 59 -20.79 -8.21 9.43
C ASN A 59 -21.78 -7.15 8.91
N GLY A 60 -21.50 -6.55 7.73
CA GLY A 60 -22.33 -5.51 7.14
C GLY A 60 -22.10 -4.11 7.72
N LEU A 61 -21.02 -3.89 8.49
CA LEU A 61 -20.67 -2.56 8.99
C LEU A 61 -20.00 -1.73 7.89
N ILE A 62 -20.42 -0.48 7.74
CA ILE A 62 -19.96 0.41 6.68
C ILE A 62 -18.52 0.87 6.93
N LEU A 63 -17.58 0.46 6.07
CA LEU A 63 -16.19 0.87 6.09
C LEU A 63 -15.94 2.13 5.23
N ALA A 64 -16.67 2.28 4.14
CA ALA A 64 -16.68 3.48 3.31
C ALA A 64 -18.06 3.72 2.72
N ALA A 65 -18.51 4.98 2.75
CA ALA A 65 -19.78 5.38 2.15
C ALA A 65 -19.70 6.76 1.50
N THR A 66 -20.58 7.02 0.55
CA THR A 66 -20.70 8.33 -0.09
C THR A 66 -21.92 9.08 0.47
N ILE A 67 -21.66 10.26 1.04
CA ILE A 67 -22.70 11.15 1.55
C ILE A 67 -22.82 12.41 0.69
N ASN A 68 -24.01 12.98 0.66
CA ASN A 68 -24.20 14.29 0.08
C ASN A 68 -23.56 15.35 0.98
N SER A 69 -22.79 16.23 0.39
CA SER A 69 -22.16 17.37 1.04
C SER A 69 -22.40 18.62 0.19
N LYS A 70 -22.05 19.78 0.72
CA LYS A 70 -22.11 21.03 -0.03
C LYS A 70 -20.73 21.67 -0.09
N SER A 71 -20.44 22.30 -1.22
CA SER A 71 -19.27 23.17 -1.40
C SER A 71 -19.73 24.61 -1.42
N LEU A 72 -19.03 25.46 -0.68
CA LEU A 72 -19.25 26.91 -0.70
C LEU A 72 -18.42 27.53 -1.81
N TYR A 73 -19.07 28.27 -2.70
CA TYR A 73 -18.39 29.13 -3.65
C TYR A 73 -18.89 30.57 -3.58
N ALA A 74 -18.10 31.48 -4.06
CA ALA A 74 -18.43 32.90 -4.13
C ALA A 74 -18.45 33.39 -5.57
N GLN A 75 -19.34 34.32 -5.87
CA GLN A 75 -19.28 35.20 -7.03
C GLN A 75 -18.47 36.44 -6.63
N ALA A 76 -17.14 36.29 -6.58
CA ALA A 76 -16.25 37.29 -5.98
C ALA A 76 -16.35 38.68 -6.63
N ASN A 77 -16.67 38.74 -7.92
CA ASN A 77 -16.85 39.98 -8.66
C ASN A 77 -18.07 40.81 -8.23
N LEU A 78 -18.99 40.24 -7.42
CA LEU A 78 -20.23 40.89 -6.97
C LEU A 78 -20.19 41.22 -5.47
N ILE A 79 -19.15 40.88 -4.76
CA ILE A 79 -19.01 41.14 -3.32
C ILE A 79 -18.41 42.51 -3.09
N ASN A 80 -19.16 43.38 -2.39
CA ASN A 80 -18.73 44.76 -2.16
C ASN A 80 -17.81 44.91 -0.95
N ASP A 81 -18.07 44.24 0.18
CA ASP A 81 -17.28 44.37 1.41
C ASP A 81 -16.50 43.06 1.71
N ILE A 82 -15.37 42.91 1.02
CA ILE A 82 -14.50 41.75 1.16
C ILE A 82 -13.92 41.67 2.57
N ASN A 83 -13.57 42.84 3.19
CA ASN A 83 -12.89 42.85 4.49
C ASN A 83 -13.78 42.36 5.62
N THR A 84 -15.01 42.83 5.70
CA THR A 84 -15.98 42.38 6.72
C THR A 84 -16.40 40.94 6.50
N LEU A 85 -16.62 40.55 5.23
CA LEU A 85 -17.02 39.21 4.88
C LEU A 85 -15.91 38.17 5.17
N SER A 86 -14.64 38.48 4.85
CA SER A 86 -13.53 37.55 5.12
C SER A 86 -13.37 37.28 6.61
N LYS A 87 -13.48 38.30 7.48
CA LYS A 87 -13.45 38.13 8.95
C LYS A 87 -14.59 37.25 9.47
N LYS A 88 -15.81 37.42 8.94
CA LYS A 88 -16.95 36.58 9.33
C LYS A 88 -16.76 35.14 8.88
N LEU A 89 -16.30 34.94 7.63
CA LEU A 89 -16.06 33.61 7.08
C LEU A 89 -14.89 32.86 7.75
N GLU A 90 -13.83 33.56 8.19
CA GLU A 90 -12.75 32.97 8.97
C GLU A 90 -13.29 32.25 10.22
N LYS A 91 -14.15 32.93 10.98
CA LYS A 91 -14.75 32.37 12.21
C LYS A 91 -15.67 31.17 11.94
N ILE A 92 -16.35 31.14 10.79
CA ILE A 92 -17.28 30.07 10.43
C ILE A 92 -16.53 28.88 9.83
N LEU A 93 -15.61 29.14 8.91
CA LEU A 93 -14.94 28.10 8.11
C LEU A 93 -13.66 27.58 8.71
N ASN A 94 -13.12 28.26 9.74
CA ASN A 94 -11.81 28.02 10.33
C ASN A 94 -10.68 28.00 9.26
N ILE A 95 -10.71 29.01 8.38
CA ILE A 95 -9.72 29.27 7.33
C ILE A 95 -9.20 30.66 7.55
N ASN A 96 -7.88 30.85 7.46
CA ASN A 96 -7.21 32.14 7.65
C ASN A 96 -7.85 33.24 6.78
N GLU A 97 -8.08 34.44 7.38
CA GLU A 97 -8.71 35.61 6.74
C GLU A 97 -8.03 35.95 5.43
N ASP A 98 -6.68 35.98 5.39
CA ASP A 98 -5.91 36.39 4.21
C ASP A 98 -6.17 35.45 3.01
N ILE A 99 -6.30 34.13 3.28
CA ILE A 99 -6.62 33.16 2.23
C ILE A 99 -8.00 33.44 1.63
N ILE A 100 -8.99 33.70 2.49
CA ILE A 100 -10.36 34.02 2.05
C ILE A 100 -10.35 35.35 1.29
N LYS A 101 -9.69 36.36 1.83
CA LYS A 101 -9.57 37.67 1.22
C LYS A 101 -8.92 37.62 -0.16
N ASN A 102 -7.81 36.89 -0.30
CA ASN A 102 -7.14 36.68 -1.59
C ASN A 102 -8.05 36.02 -2.62
N LYS A 103 -8.85 35.03 -2.20
CA LYS A 103 -9.83 34.37 -3.07
C LYS A 103 -10.92 35.35 -3.51
N LEU A 104 -11.48 36.12 -2.58
CA LEU A 104 -12.55 37.09 -2.86
C LEU A 104 -12.07 38.26 -3.71
N SER A 105 -10.82 38.70 -3.53
CA SER A 105 -10.19 39.78 -4.33
C SER A 105 -9.85 39.35 -5.76
N SER A 106 -9.98 38.08 -6.12
CA SER A 106 -9.65 37.57 -7.46
C SER A 106 -10.60 38.03 -8.58
N ASN A 107 -11.67 38.72 -8.24
CA ASN A 107 -12.69 39.22 -9.17
C ASN A 107 -13.30 38.16 -10.12
N LYS A 108 -13.27 36.87 -9.70
CA LYS A 108 -13.80 35.77 -10.50
C LYS A 108 -15.32 35.63 -10.32
N LYS A 109 -16.01 35.24 -11.39
CA LYS A 109 -17.45 34.93 -11.32
C LYS A 109 -17.77 33.69 -10.50
N PHE A 110 -16.77 32.80 -10.31
CA PHE A 110 -16.90 31.56 -9.56
C PHE A 110 -15.54 31.22 -8.91
N ILE A 111 -15.54 31.09 -7.58
CA ILE A 111 -14.37 30.64 -6.82
C ILE A 111 -14.78 29.82 -5.60
N TYR A 112 -14.27 28.60 -5.47
CA TYR A 112 -14.49 27.80 -4.28
C TYR A 112 -13.79 28.41 -3.06
N LEU A 113 -14.55 28.70 -2.01
CA LEU A 113 -14.03 29.11 -0.70
C LEU A 113 -13.69 27.86 0.13
N LYS A 114 -14.63 26.94 0.27
CA LYS A 114 -14.45 25.68 0.98
C LYS A 114 -15.30 24.56 0.36
N ARG A 115 -14.69 23.41 0.14
CA ARG A 115 -15.41 22.18 -0.21
C ARG A 115 -15.81 21.42 1.04
N ASN A 116 -16.83 20.60 0.96
CA ASN A 116 -17.29 19.73 2.07
C ASN A 116 -17.59 20.51 3.36
N ILE A 117 -18.44 21.52 3.28
CA ILE A 117 -18.90 22.26 4.46
C ILE A 117 -19.83 21.38 5.32
N SER A 118 -19.73 21.53 6.63
CA SER A 118 -20.63 20.87 7.58
C SER A 118 -22.03 21.51 7.57
N PRO A 119 -23.08 20.80 8.02
CA PRO A 119 -24.42 21.37 8.16
C PRO A 119 -24.46 22.64 9.02
N LEU A 120 -23.63 22.68 10.08
CA LEU A 120 -23.52 23.85 10.95
C LEU A 120 -22.88 25.06 10.24
N GLU A 121 -21.81 24.82 9.48
CA GLU A 121 -21.18 25.86 8.65
C GLU A 121 -22.17 26.37 7.59
N HIS A 122 -22.89 25.46 6.93
CA HIS A 122 -23.89 25.80 5.93
C HIS A 122 -24.94 26.75 6.51
N GLN A 123 -25.49 26.40 7.70
CA GLN A 123 -26.50 27.25 8.36
C GLN A 123 -25.95 28.62 8.70
N LYS A 124 -24.76 28.69 9.34
CA LYS A 124 -24.09 29.94 9.69
C LYS A 124 -23.79 30.84 8.50
N ILE A 125 -23.49 30.25 7.34
CA ILE A 125 -23.27 31.02 6.09
C ILE A 125 -24.59 31.59 5.56
N ILE A 126 -25.67 30.83 5.60
CA ILE A 126 -27.00 31.32 5.24
C ILE A 126 -27.38 32.49 6.13
N ASP A 127 -27.14 32.38 7.44
CA ASP A 127 -27.49 33.43 8.43
C ASP A 127 -26.69 34.74 8.21
N LEU A 128 -25.59 34.73 7.43
CA LEU A 128 -24.87 35.94 7.02
C LEU A 128 -25.69 36.81 6.05
N GLY A 129 -26.65 36.22 5.33
CA GLY A 129 -27.48 36.90 4.35
C GLY A 129 -26.74 37.39 3.09
N GLU A 130 -25.51 36.90 2.82
CA GLU A 130 -24.73 37.29 1.64
C GLU A 130 -25.19 36.50 0.41
N ILE A 131 -25.89 37.18 -0.50
CA ILE A 131 -26.54 36.56 -1.67
C ILE A 131 -25.57 36.05 -2.73
N HIS A 132 -24.30 36.52 -2.71
CA HIS A 132 -23.26 36.13 -3.64
C HIS A 132 -22.43 34.94 -3.15
N LEU A 133 -22.71 34.42 -1.94
CA LEU A 133 -22.26 33.13 -1.46
C LEU A 133 -23.29 32.07 -1.90
N LYS A 134 -22.83 31.09 -2.64
CA LYS A 134 -23.67 30.03 -3.22
C LYS A 134 -23.16 28.66 -2.79
N PHE A 135 -24.06 27.70 -2.87
CA PHE A 135 -23.77 26.31 -2.53
C PHE A 135 -23.94 25.41 -3.76
N GLU A 136 -23.01 24.51 -3.92
CA GLU A 136 -23.09 23.45 -4.92
C GLU A 136 -23.15 22.11 -4.20
N ASN A 137 -24.04 21.23 -4.65
CA ASN A 137 -24.09 19.87 -4.13
C ASN A 137 -22.82 19.13 -4.56
N HIS A 138 -22.20 18.46 -3.62
CA HIS A 138 -20.99 17.69 -3.82
C HIS A 138 -21.07 16.37 -3.08
N GLU A 139 -20.55 15.33 -3.66
CA GLU A 139 -20.44 14.04 -3.01
C GLU A 139 -19.13 13.95 -2.22
N LYS A 140 -19.21 13.44 -1.01
CA LYS A 140 -18.08 13.23 -0.14
C LYS A 140 -17.99 11.77 0.27
N ARG A 141 -16.86 11.15 -0.04
CA ARG A 141 -16.52 9.83 0.49
C ARG A 141 -16.11 9.95 1.94
N ILE A 142 -16.67 9.12 2.82
CA ILE A 142 -16.37 9.07 4.25
C ILE A 142 -15.91 7.67 4.64
N TYR A 143 -15.00 7.63 5.59
CA TYR A 143 -14.40 6.42 6.17
C TYR A 143 -14.63 6.47 7.69
N PRO A 144 -15.73 5.85 8.19
CA PRO A 144 -16.13 5.97 9.60
C PRO A 144 -15.06 5.49 10.58
N TYR A 145 -14.32 4.44 10.21
CA TYR A 145 -13.29 3.84 11.05
C TYR A 145 -11.91 4.47 10.89
N LYS A 146 -11.78 5.51 10.06
CA LYS A 146 -10.55 6.32 9.92
C LYS A 146 -9.30 5.45 9.70
N ASN A 147 -8.32 5.58 10.61
CA ASN A 147 -7.05 4.86 10.55
C ASN A 147 -7.17 3.33 10.64
N ASN A 148 -8.26 2.80 11.22
CA ASN A 148 -8.38 1.36 11.42
C ASN A 148 -8.41 0.56 10.11
N THR A 149 -8.90 1.16 9.04
CA THR A 149 -9.09 0.49 7.74
C THR A 149 -8.33 1.14 6.59
N SER A 150 -7.46 2.11 6.90
CA SER A 150 -6.83 2.96 5.88
C SER A 150 -6.07 2.19 4.80
N HIS A 151 -5.24 1.21 5.18
CA HIS A 151 -4.45 0.43 4.24
C HIS A 151 -5.26 -0.63 3.47
N ILE A 152 -6.40 -1.07 4.04
CA ILE A 152 -7.27 -2.06 3.39
C ILE A 152 -8.18 -1.35 2.41
N VAL A 153 -8.99 -0.43 2.93
CA VAL A 153 -9.99 0.29 2.14
C VAL A 153 -9.33 1.28 1.19
N GLY A 154 -8.28 1.97 1.63
CA GLY A 154 -7.66 3.04 0.86
C GLY A 154 -8.45 4.35 0.92
N PHE A 155 -8.33 5.15 -0.14
CA PHE A 155 -9.04 6.44 -0.25
C PHE A 155 -9.26 6.83 -1.72
N VAL A 156 -10.15 7.79 -1.91
CA VAL A 156 -10.41 8.40 -3.23
C VAL A 156 -9.85 9.83 -3.30
N ASN A 157 -9.57 10.29 -4.50
CA ASN A 157 -9.23 11.69 -4.78
C ASN A 157 -10.49 12.58 -4.76
N ILE A 158 -10.34 13.85 -5.18
CA ILE A 158 -11.45 14.81 -5.24
C ILE A 158 -12.51 14.38 -6.27
N ASP A 159 -12.09 13.70 -7.34
CA ASP A 159 -12.93 13.28 -8.44
C ASP A 159 -13.55 11.90 -8.21
N GLN A 160 -13.53 11.41 -6.96
CA GLN A 160 -14.06 10.12 -6.52
C GLN A 160 -13.35 8.90 -7.16
N SER A 161 -12.17 9.07 -7.72
CA SER A 161 -11.35 7.97 -8.24
C SER A 161 -10.50 7.33 -7.14
N GLY A 162 -10.49 6.01 -7.06
CA GLY A 162 -9.74 5.23 -6.08
C GLY A 162 -8.23 5.38 -6.24
N GLN A 163 -7.52 5.68 -5.15
CA GLN A 163 -6.07 5.91 -5.16
C GLN A 163 -5.28 4.71 -4.66
N THR A 164 -5.76 4.04 -3.62
CA THR A 164 -5.12 2.88 -3.00
C THR A 164 -6.16 1.86 -2.51
N GLY A 165 -5.70 0.67 -2.17
CA GLY A 165 -6.51 -0.39 -1.54
C GLY A 165 -7.73 -0.81 -2.36
N ILE A 166 -8.78 -1.23 -1.66
CA ILE A 166 -10.05 -1.69 -2.24
C ILE A 166 -10.71 -0.60 -3.09
N GLU A 167 -10.63 0.66 -2.68
CA GLU A 167 -11.14 1.79 -3.47
C GLU A 167 -10.54 1.84 -4.87
N ARG A 168 -9.25 1.53 -5.01
CA ARG A 168 -8.55 1.51 -6.29
C ARG A 168 -8.80 0.20 -7.05
N PHE A 169 -8.76 -0.93 -6.36
CA PHE A 169 -8.90 -2.23 -6.99
C PHE A 169 -10.28 -2.41 -7.62
N TYR A 170 -11.33 -2.04 -6.89
CA TYR A 170 -12.72 -2.10 -7.34
C TYR A 170 -13.28 -0.77 -7.84
N ASP A 171 -12.43 0.16 -8.30
CA ASP A 171 -12.83 1.52 -8.67
C ASP A 171 -14.00 1.54 -9.66
N LYS A 172 -13.91 0.75 -10.74
CA LYS A 172 -14.97 0.66 -11.75
C LYS A 172 -16.29 0.11 -11.21
N ALA A 173 -16.23 -0.91 -10.37
CA ALA A 173 -17.42 -1.49 -9.77
C ALA A 173 -18.11 -0.51 -8.81
N LEU A 174 -17.31 0.15 -7.97
CA LEU A 174 -17.79 1.16 -7.02
C LEU A 174 -18.40 2.37 -7.74
N LEU A 175 -17.78 2.84 -8.82
CA LEU A 175 -18.34 3.93 -9.66
C LEU A 175 -19.66 3.54 -10.33
N SER A 176 -19.91 2.24 -10.56
CA SER A 176 -21.18 1.70 -11.04
C SER A 176 -22.18 1.44 -9.92
N SER A 177 -21.97 1.98 -8.72
CA SER A 177 -22.82 1.81 -7.52
C SER A 177 -22.91 0.36 -6.99
N ASN A 178 -21.97 -0.51 -7.35
CA ASN A 178 -21.91 -1.85 -6.77
C ASN A 178 -21.27 -1.78 -5.39
N ASP A 179 -21.92 -2.35 -4.40
CA ASP A 179 -21.40 -2.49 -3.05
C ASP A 179 -20.38 -3.63 -2.98
N ILE A 180 -19.37 -3.46 -2.13
CA ILE A 180 -18.30 -4.45 -1.91
C ILE A 180 -18.34 -4.90 -0.46
N HIS A 181 -18.34 -6.22 -0.25
CA HIS A 181 -18.26 -6.85 1.07
C HIS A 181 -16.89 -7.49 1.25
N LEU A 182 -16.20 -7.13 2.33
CA LEU A 182 -14.87 -7.66 2.66
C LEU A 182 -14.98 -8.77 3.71
N SER A 183 -13.99 -9.66 3.73
CA SER A 183 -13.82 -10.66 4.78
C SER A 183 -13.35 -10.10 6.14
N ILE A 184 -12.96 -8.82 6.17
CA ILE A 184 -12.46 -8.13 7.36
C ILE A 184 -13.51 -8.05 8.46
N ASP A 185 -13.12 -8.38 9.70
CA ASP A 185 -13.89 -8.09 10.91
C ASP A 185 -13.35 -6.81 11.55
N ILE A 186 -14.14 -5.74 11.53
CA ILE A 186 -13.69 -4.43 12.01
C ILE A 186 -13.43 -4.40 13.51
N ASN A 187 -14.12 -5.21 14.31
CA ASN A 187 -13.92 -5.28 15.75
C ASN A 187 -12.57 -5.95 16.07
N LEU A 188 -12.26 -7.06 15.39
CA LEU A 188 -10.97 -7.71 15.46
C LEU A 188 -9.85 -6.76 14.98
N GLN A 189 -10.04 -6.08 13.85
CA GLN A 189 -9.13 -5.10 13.28
C GLN A 189 -8.78 -3.98 14.28
N GLN A 190 -9.79 -3.41 14.96
CA GLN A 190 -9.58 -2.36 15.97
C GLN A 190 -8.80 -2.86 17.18
N SER A 191 -9.14 -4.05 17.68
CA SER A 191 -8.47 -4.66 18.82
C SER A 191 -6.99 -4.91 18.51
N ILE A 192 -6.70 -5.55 17.39
CA ILE A 192 -5.32 -5.84 16.96
C ILE A 192 -4.53 -4.55 16.75
N ARG A 193 -5.10 -3.56 16.04
CA ARG A 193 -4.45 -2.27 15.82
C ARG A 193 -4.10 -1.58 17.15
N SER A 194 -5.05 -1.54 18.10
CA SER A 194 -4.82 -0.90 19.41
C SER A 194 -3.65 -1.55 20.15
N ASN A 195 -3.59 -2.88 20.17
CA ASN A 195 -2.52 -3.62 20.82
C ASN A 195 -1.18 -3.47 20.09
N LEU A 196 -1.19 -3.53 18.76
CA LEU A 196 0.00 -3.32 17.92
C LEU A 196 0.64 -1.95 18.21
N ILE A 197 -0.16 -0.87 18.26
CA ILE A 197 0.35 0.48 18.52
C ILE A 197 0.97 0.57 19.93
N LYS A 198 0.36 -0.06 20.95
CA LYS A 198 0.94 -0.13 22.29
C LYS A 198 2.30 -0.84 22.28
N THR A 199 2.39 -1.95 21.55
CA THR A 199 3.63 -2.73 21.41
C THR A 199 4.72 -1.94 20.70
N VAL A 200 4.38 -1.32 19.55
CA VAL A 200 5.32 -0.47 18.80
C VAL A 200 5.87 0.67 19.67
N LYS A 201 5.01 1.34 20.43
CA LYS A 201 5.43 2.40 21.35
C LYS A 201 6.27 1.88 22.52
N HIS A 202 5.90 0.74 23.10
CA HIS A 202 6.62 0.14 24.21
C HIS A 202 8.06 -0.22 23.85
N TYR A 203 8.25 -0.81 22.65
CA TYR A 203 9.57 -1.20 22.15
C TYR A 203 10.28 -0.09 21.36
N GLN A 204 9.68 1.10 21.22
CA GLN A 204 10.20 2.22 20.43
C GLN A 204 10.52 1.79 18.99
N ALA A 205 9.69 0.89 18.42
CA ALA A 205 9.87 0.42 17.06
C ALA A 205 9.38 1.49 16.06
N GLU A 206 10.00 1.51 14.88
CA GLU A 206 9.62 2.44 13.79
C GLU A 206 8.29 2.07 13.14
N SER A 207 7.98 0.77 13.12
CA SER A 207 6.77 0.23 12.49
C SER A 207 6.37 -1.11 13.10
N GLY A 208 5.16 -1.54 12.78
CA GLY A 208 4.65 -2.85 13.14
C GLY A 208 3.55 -3.29 12.20
N LEU A 209 3.32 -4.56 12.12
CA LEU A 209 2.24 -5.15 11.33
C LEU A 209 1.64 -6.37 12.04
N ALA A 210 0.39 -6.68 11.68
CA ALA A 210 -0.28 -7.90 12.11
C ALA A 210 -1.27 -8.35 11.04
N LEU A 211 -1.34 -9.65 10.82
CA LEU A 211 -2.23 -10.28 9.85
C LEU A 211 -2.91 -11.48 10.52
N VAL A 212 -4.20 -11.62 10.28
CA VAL A 212 -5.00 -12.77 10.75
C VAL A 212 -5.78 -13.34 9.59
N LEU A 213 -5.55 -14.62 9.31
CA LEU A 213 -6.29 -15.40 8.33
C LEU A 213 -7.16 -16.46 9.01
N ASP A 214 -8.26 -16.77 8.38
CA ASP A 214 -8.98 -18.03 8.63
C ASP A 214 -8.33 -19.13 7.79
N ILE A 215 -7.71 -20.10 8.44
CA ILE A 215 -6.97 -21.19 7.77
C ILE A 215 -7.89 -22.14 6.99
N SER A 216 -9.19 -22.14 7.28
CA SER A 216 -10.17 -23.02 6.62
C SER A 216 -10.65 -22.44 5.30
N THR A 217 -10.74 -21.10 5.19
CA THR A 217 -11.30 -20.39 4.04
C THR A 217 -10.26 -19.59 3.27
N GLY A 218 -9.10 -19.26 3.89
CA GLY A 218 -8.11 -18.33 3.36
C GLY A 218 -8.52 -16.85 3.48
N GLU A 219 -9.64 -16.55 4.14
CA GLU A 219 -10.12 -15.19 4.33
C GLU A 219 -9.22 -14.37 5.25
N VAL A 220 -8.90 -13.15 4.84
CA VAL A 220 -8.21 -12.18 5.69
C VAL A 220 -9.21 -11.56 6.64
N LEU A 221 -9.12 -11.89 7.92
CA LEU A 221 -10.00 -11.36 8.98
C LEU A 221 -9.51 -10.01 9.51
N SER A 222 -8.21 -9.79 9.52
CA SER A 222 -7.59 -8.54 9.95
C SER A 222 -6.23 -8.36 9.27
N SER A 223 -5.94 -7.13 8.83
CA SER A 223 -4.66 -6.73 8.26
C SER A 223 -4.30 -5.33 8.74
N VAL A 224 -3.33 -5.24 9.64
CA VAL A 224 -2.90 -3.98 10.27
C VAL A 224 -1.47 -3.67 9.86
N SER A 225 -1.24 -2.47 9.37
CA SER A 225 0.08 -1.89 9.12
C SER A 225 0.18 -0.56 9.87
N TYR A 226 1.26 -0.32 10.60
CA TYR A 226 1.54 0.92 11.32
C TYR A 226 2.98 1.39 11.02
N PRO A 227 3.23 2.71 10.81
CA PRO A 227 2.28 3.83 10.89
C PRO A 227 1.20 3.80 9.82
N ASP A 228 0.07 4.40 10.14
CA ASP A 228 -1.12 4.48 9.31
C ASP A 228 -1.59 5.93 9.12
N PHE A 229 -2.66 6.12 8.36
CA PHE A 229 -3.19 7.44 8.04
C PHE A 229 -4.71 7.49 8.21
N ASN A 230 -5.27 8.70 8.29
CA ASN A 230 -6.72 8.90 8.27
C ASN A 230 -7.18 9.25 6.84
N PRO A 231 -7.91 8.38 6.14
CA PRO A 231 -8.33 8.63 4.76
C PRO A 231 -9.25 9.85 4.60
N ASN A 232 -9.89 10.31 5.68
CA ASN A 232 -10.70 11.53 5.65
C ASN A 232 -9.86 12.81 5.62
N ASN A 233 -8.57 12.74 5.97
CA ASN A 233 -7.61 13.86 5.94
C ASN A 233 -6.69 13.71 4.74
N LYS A 234 -6.47 14.79 4.00
CA LYS A 234 -5.58 14.75 2.82
C LYS A 234 -4.10 15.01 3.11
N ASN A 235 -3.74 15.32 4.37
CA ASN A 235 -2.38 15.59 4.79
C ASN A 235 -1.82 14.35 5.50
N PHE A 236 -1.23 13.45 4.74
CA PHE A 236 -0.49 12.30 5.27
C PHE A 236 0.88 12.19 4.61
N ASN A 237 1.83 11.61 5.34
CA ASN A 237 3.18 11.36 4.85
C ASN A 237 3.19 10.08 4.00
N ASP A 238 4.00 10.04 2.95
CA ASP A 238 4.14 8.89 2.05
C ASP A 238 4.47 7.59 2.80
N ASN A 239 5.31 7.66 3.84
CA ASN A 239 5.65 6.51 4.67
C ASN A 239 4.42 5.90 5.38
N ASN A 240 3.39 6.70 5.65
CA ASN A 240 2.15 6.24 6.28
C ASN A 240 1.22 5.52 5.28
N LEU A 241 1.44 5.70 3.97
CA LEU A 241 0.67 5.04 2.91
C LEU A 241 1.10 3.61 2.66
N ILE A 242 2.30 3.22 3.09
CA ILE A 242 2.85 1.89 2.84
C ILE A 242 2.09 0.83 3.63
N ASN A 243 1.40 -0.06 2.94
CA ASN A 243 0.84 -1.27 3.53
C ASN A 243 1.93 -2.33 3.69
N ARG A 244 2.56 -2.38 4.85
CA ARG A 244 3.71 -3.25 5.12
C ARG A 244 3.38 -4.74 5.09
N VAL A 245 2.11 -5.11 5.18
CA VAL A 245 1.68 -6.51 5.09
C VAL A 245 1.89 -7.08 3.69
N ILE A 246 1.71 -6.24 2.66
CA ILE A 246 1.74 -6.67 1.24
C ILE A 246 2.81 -5.96 0.40
N GLN A 247 3.39 -4.84 0.88
CA GLN A 247 4.33 -4.04 0.13
C GLN A 247 5.78 -4.11 0.65
N SER A 248 5.99 -4.65 1.85
CA SER A 248 7.32 -4.73 2.43
C SER A 248 7.81 -6.16 2.52
N ASN A 249 9.03 -6.40 2.06
CA ASN A 249 9.69 -7.68 2.13
C ASN A 249 10.62 -7.75 3.34
N TYR A 250 10.56 -8.85 4.08
CA TYR A 250 11.36 -9.10 5.28
C TYR A 250 12.02 -10.47 5.21
N GLU A 251 13.21 -10.59 5.77
CA GLU A 251 13.79 -11.88 6.12
C GLU A 251 13.03 -12.43 7.34
N MET A 252 12.37 -13.55 7.19
CA MET A 252 11.45 -14.08 8.22
C MET A 252 12.18 -14.75 9.39
N GLY A 253 13.49 -14.97 9.25
CA GLY A 253 14.33 -15.52 10.30
C GLY A 253 13.83 -16.87 10.81
N SER A 254 13.91 -17.09 12.11
CA SER A 254 13.60 -18.38 12.73
C SER A 254 12.15 -18.86 12.58
N THR A 255 11.22 -18.01 12.18
CA THR A 255 9.84 -18.44 11.85
C THR A 255 9.81 -19.34 10.61
N PHE A 256 10.88 -19.36 9.83
CA PHE A 256 11.01 -20.19 8.63
C PHE A 256 11.49 -21.62 8.91
N LYS A 257 12.05 -21.89 10.09
CA LYS A 257 12.59 -23.21 10.46
C LYS A 257 11.59 -24.36 10.41
N PRO A 258 10.32 -24.19 10.85
CA PRO A 258 9.28 -25.20 10.66
C PRO A 258 9.06 -25.58 9.19
N LEU A 259 9.13 -24.61 8.25
CA LEU A 259 9.00 -24.88 6.82
C LEU A 259 10.17 -25.72 6.29
N THR A 260 11.39 -25.47 6.79
CA THR A 260 12.57 -26.29 6.46
C THR A 260 12.43 -27.72 6.98
N ALA A 261 11.92 -27.90 8.19
CA ALA A 261 11.63 -29.23 8.72
C ALA A 261 10.54 -29.93 7.88
N ALA A 262 9.44 -29.22 7.58
CA ALA A 262 8.36 -29.75 6.75
C ALA A 262 8.85 -30.19 5.36
N ASN A 263 9.70 -29.37 4.70
CA ASN A 263 10.35 -29.73 3.45
C ASN A 263 11.11 -31.06 3.54
N GLY A 264 11.91 -31.22 4.59
CA GLY A 264 12.67 -32.46 4.80
C GLY A 264 11.79 -33.70 5.03
N PHE A 265 10.68 -33.55 5.73
CA PHE A 265 9.70 -34.63 5.92
C PHE A 265 8.93 -34.93 4.63
N ASP A 266 8.47 -33.92 3.90
CA ASP A 266 7.67 -34.05 2.68
C ASP A 266 8.40 -34.87 1.60
N TYR A 267 9.71 -34.67 1.47
CA TYR A 267 10.54 -35.43 0.54
C TYR A 267 11.19 -36.68 1.15
N ASN A 268 10.83 -37.08 2.38
CA ASN A 268 11.38 -38.22 3.09
C ASN A 268 12.92 -38.20 3.24
N LEU A 269 13.52 -37.03 3.31
CA LEU A 269 14.98 -36.82 3.46
C LEU A 269 15.39 -36.78 4.91
N ILE A 270 14.48 -36.53 5.82
CA ILE A 270 14.65 -36.59 7.28
C ILE A 270 13.50 -37.37 7.92
N ASN A 271 13.71 -37.80 9.14
CA ASN A 271 12.70 -38.40 10.01
C ASN A 271 12.88 -37.93 11.46
N SER A 272 11.95 -38.27 12.35
CA SER A 272 11.95 -37.85 13.75
C SER A 272 13.11 -38.39 14.56
N GLU A 273 13.67 -39.54 14.18
CA GLU A 273 14.76 -40.23 14.89
C GLU A 273 16.16 -39.69 14.51
N MET A 274 16.22 -38.92 13.40
CA MET A 274 17.50 -38.35 12.97
C MET A 274 18.01 -37.32 13.95
N THR A 275 19.29 -37.43 14.30
CA THR A 275 19.99 -36.44 15.15
C THR A 275 21.06 -35.69 14.37
N PHE A 276 21.30 -34.48 14.78
CA PHE A 276 22.25 -33.53 14.18
C PHE A 276 23.16 -32.99 15.27
N ASP A 277 24.44 -32.94 15.00
CA ASP A 277 25.45 -32.42 15.93
C ASP A 277 25.57 -30.90 15.80
N ILE A 278 24.88 -30.16 16.69
CA ILE A 278 24.86 -28.68 16.67
C ILE A 278 26.18 -28.04 17.14
N LYS A 279 27.13 -28.80 17.67
CA LYS A 279 28.50 -28.31 17.96
C LYS A 279 29.33 -28.16 16.69
N LYS A 280 28.94 -28.82 15.60
CA LYS A 280 29.60 -28.72 14.30
C LYS A 280 29.02 -27.57 13.49
N SER A 281 29.67 -26.41 13.55
CA SER A 281 29.31 -25.26 12.74
C SER A 281 29.29 -25.61 11.23
N VAL A 282 28.30 -25.06 10.52
CA VAL A 282 28.14 -25.23 9.07
C VAL A 282 28.29 -23.88 8.39
N LYS A 283 29.32 -23.74 7.52
CA LYS A 283 29.53 -22.53 6.69
C LYS A 283 29.49 -21.21 7.49
N GLY A 284 30.05 -21.22 8.72
CA GLY A 284 30.08 -20.04 9.58
C GLY A 284 28.78 -19.72 10.31
N VAL A 285 27.73 -20.56 10.18
CA VAL A 285 26.51 -20.43 10.95
C VAL A 285 26.78 -20.68 12.42
N ARG A 286 26.22 -19.85 13.29
CA ARG A 286 26.38 -19.93 14.74
C ARG A 286 25.03 -19.94 15.42
N ASP A 287 24.96 -20.65 16.55
CA ASP A 287 23.85 -20.57 17.49
C ASP A 287 24.16 -19.60 18.63
N HIS A 288 23.16 -19.22 19.40
CA HIS A 288 23.40 -18.53 20.66
C HIS A 288 24.05 -19.48 21.68
N ASP A 289 25.07 -19.03 22.43
CA ASP A 289 25.93 -19.76 23.35
C ASP A 289 25.21 -20.40 24.56
N ARG A 290 24.04 -21.03 24.37
CA ARG A 290 23.19 -21.53 25.46
C ARG A 290 23.15 -23.04 25.60
N TYR A 291 23.82 -23.78 24.73
CA TYR A 291 23.71 -25.24 24.74
C TYR A 291 24.70 -25.84 25.77
N LYS A 292 24.13 -26.41 26.84
CA LYS A 292 24.88 -26.97 27.97
C LYS A 292 24.99 -28.50 27.94
N ASP A 293 24.49 -29.15 26.88
CA ASP A 293 24.39 -30.60 26.74
C ASP A 293 25.34 -31.21 25.68
N ASP A 294 25.07 -32.47 25.31
CA ASP A 294 25.86 -33.21 24.34
C ASP A 294 25.86 -32.64 22.93
N GLY A 295 24.88 -31.79 22.61
CA GLY A 295 24.74 -31.13 21.31
C GLY A 295 24.16 -31.99 20.22
N LEU A 296 23.63 -33.15 20.53
CA LEU A 296 22.92 -34.02 19.59
C LEU A 296 21.42 -33.72 19.66
N TYR A 297 20.89 -33.04 18.63
CA TYR A 297 19.48 -32.64 18.58
C TYR A 297 18.76 -33.37 17.47
N ASN A 298 17.56 -33.90 17.78
CA ASN A 298 16.63 -34.35 16.77
C ASN A 298 15.90 -33.12 16.11
N VAL A 299 15.12 -33.37 15.08
CA VAL A 299 14.44 -32.33 14.31
C VAL A 299 13.50 -31.48 15.19
N GLU A 300 12.75 -32.11 16.08
CA GLU A 300 11.87 -31.42 17.02
C GLU A 300 12.65 -30.44 17.89
N ARG A 301 13.72 -30.91 18.53
CA ARG A 301 14.55 -30.09 19.40
C ARG A 301 15.23 -28.94 18.65
N ILE A 302 15.65 -29.16 17.40
CA ILE A 302 16.22 -28.11 16.55
C ILE A 302 15.21 -26.97 16.35
N VAL A 303 13.94 -27.28 16.12
CA VAL A 303 12.88 -26.30 15.93
C VAL A 303 12.53 -25.61 17.25
N VAL A 304 12.35 -26.35 18.33
CA VAL A 304 11.98 -25.85 19.67
C VAL A 304 13.07 -24.93 20.23
N GLU A 305 14.34 -25.35 20.19
CA GLU A 305 15.48 -24.56 20.65
C GLU A 305 15.93 -23.51 19.62
N SER A 306 15.31 -23.52 18.45
CA SER A 306 15.60 -22.58 17.36
C SER A 306 17.08 -22.59 16.93
N SER A 307 17.71 -23.79 16.81
CA SER A 307 19.10 -23.93 16.38
C SER A 307 19.29 -23.56 14.91
N ASN A 308 20.14 -22.57 14.64
CA ASN A 308 20.53 -22.20 13.27
C ASN A 308 21.44 -23.29 12.67
N ILE A 309 22.39 -23.84 13.48
CA ILE A 309 23.31 -24.89 13.03
C ILE A 309 22.50 -26.13 12.64
N GLY A 310 21.61 -26.59 13.52
CA GLY A 310 20.80 -27.77 13.25
C GLY A 310 19.93 -27.59 12.00
N THR A 311 19.29 -26.43 11.86
CA THR A 311 18.46 -26.14 10.67
C THR A 311 19.30 -26.03 9.40
N ALA A 312 20.51 -25.46 9.47
CA ALA A 312 21.42 -25.41 8.33
C ALA A 312 21.88 -26.80 7.89
N GLN A 313 22.11 -27.74 8.84
CA GLN A 313 22.42 -29.14 8.54
C GLN A 313 21.21 -29.84 7.88
N ILE A 314 20.01 -29.61 8.37
CA ILE A 314 18.76 -30.10 7.73
C ILE A 314 18.66 -29.56 6.30
N ALA A 315 18.84 -28.25 6.10
CA ALA A 315 18.76 -27.62 4.78
C ALA A 315 19.79 -28.16 3.79
N LEU A 316 21.02 -28.44 4.25
CA LEU A 316 22.06 -29.09 3.43
C LEU A 316 21.71 -30.52 3.06
N LYS A 317 21.12 -31.27 3.99
CA LYS A 317 20.67 -32.63 3.72
C LYS A 317 19.54 -32.69 2.71
N ILE A 318 18.62 -31.72 2.76
CA ILE A 318 17.55 -31.51 1.76
C ILE A 318 18.17 -31.17 0.39
N GLY A 319 19.14 -30.25 0.38
CA GLY A 319 19.76 -29.72 -0.82
C GLY A 319 18.91 -28.67 -1.56
N LYS A 320 19.60 -27.95 -2.44
CA LYS A 320 19.01 -26.75 -3.09
C LYS A 320 17.80 -27.06 -3.99
N GLU A 321 17.82 -28.20 -4.68
CA GLU A 321 16.77 -28.49 -5.66
C GLU A 321 15.43 -28.79 -4.98
N PHE A 322 15.42 -29.64 -3.94
CA PHE A 322 14.23 -29.91 -3.16
C PHE A 322 13.76 -28.68 -2.37
N GLN A 323 14.70 -27.84 -1.90
CA GLN A 323 14.36 -26.61 -1.22
C GLN A 323 13.65 -25.64 -2.17
N LYS A 324 14.16 -25.47 -3.40
CA LYS A 324 13.52 -24.64 -4.42
C LYS A 324 12.15 -25.17 -4.84
N ASP A 325 12.05 -26.47 -5.10
CA ASP A 325 10.82 -27.10 -5.53
C ASP A 325 9.71 -26.94 -4.48
N PHE A 326 10.04 -27.17 -3.21
CA PHE A 326 9.12 -27.00 -2.10
C PHE A 326 8.62 -25.55 -1.98
N LEU A 327 9.54 -24.57 -1.99
CA LEU A 327 9.18 -23.16 -1.89
C LEU A 327 8.39 -22.67 -3.13
N ASN A 328 8.69 -23.21 -4.30
CA ASN A 328 7.92 -22.92 -5.51
C ASN A 328 6.49 -23.48 -5.44
N LYS A 329 6.32 -24.70 -4.93
CA LYS A 329 4.99 -25.29 -4.70
C LYS A 329 4.16 -24.49 -3.70
N LEU A 330 4.80 -23.88 -2.70
CA LEU A 330 4.16 -22.98 -1.74
C LEU A 330 3.92 -21.55 -2.27
N GLY A 331 4.34 -21.26 -3.52
CA GLY A 331 4.13 -19.95 -4.13
C GLY A 331 5.11 -18.85 -3.72
N PHE A 332 6.19 -19.17 -2.99
CA PHE A 332 7.13 -18.17 -2.46
C PHE A 332 7.95 -17.40 -3.51
N PHE A 333 7.86 -17.72 -4.79
CA PHE A 333 8.52 -16.99 -5.86
C PHE A 333 7.55 -16.13 -6.70
N ASN A 334 6.28 -16.23 -6.43
CA ASN A 334 5.23 -15.55 -7.18
C ASN A 334 4.64 -14.38 -6.36
N LYS A 335 4.07 -13.41 -7.07
CA LYS A 335 3.22 -12.42 -6.44
C LYS A 335 1.94 -13.11 -5.96
N ILE A 336 1.50 -12.83 -4.73
CA ILE A 336 0.19 -13.30 -4.25
C ILE A 336 -0.90 -12.50 -4.94
N GLU A 337 -1.88 -13.20 -5.49
CA GLU A 337 -3.10 -12.61 -6.02
C GLU A 337 -4.04 -12.28 -4.86
N ILE A 338 -4.18 -11.00 -4.58
CA ILE A 338 -5.09 -10.44 -3.59
C ILE A 338 -5.73 -9.19 -4.19
N GLU A 339 -6.87 -8.76 -3.66
CA GLU A 339 -7.62 -7.58 -4.11
C GLU A 339 -6.88 -6.27 -3.79
N SER A 340 -5.61 -6.20 -4.21
CA SER A 340 -4.75 -5.03 -4.10
C SER A 340 -3.76 -4.98 -5.26
N LEU A 341 -3.69 -3.83 -5.91
CA LEU A 341 -2.70 -3.58 -6.97
C LEU A 341 -1.30 -3.34 -6.43
N GLU A 342 -1.18 -3.02 -5.14
CA GLU A 342 0.05 -2.65 -4.47
C GLU A 342 0.86 -3.84 -3.94
N ALA A 343 0.34 -5.08 -4.01
CA ALA A 343 1.07 -6.26 -3.52
C ALA A 343 2.40 -6.45 -4.26
N GLU A 344 3.47 -6.70 -3.51
CA GLU A 344 4.83 -6.85 -4.02
C GLU A 344 5.20 -8.33 -4.23
N LYS A 345 6.21 -8.55 -5.09
CA LYS A 345 6.84 -9.86 -5.25
C LYS A 345 7.86 -10.11 -4.14
N PRO A 346 8.06 -11.38 -3.76
CA PRO A 346 9.20 -11.77 -2.95
C PRO A 346 10.55 -11.37 -3.59
N LEU A 347 11.50 -10.98 -2.75
CA LEU A 347 12.88 -10.73 -3.15
C LEU A 347 13.65 -12.05 -3.03
N ALA A 348 13.42 -12.95 -3.97
CA ALA A 348 14.11 -14.21 -4.09
C ALA A 348 14.70 -14.34 -5.48
N ASN A 349 15.99 -14.65 -5.57
CA ASN A 349 16.63 -14.96 -6.86
C ASN A 349 16.99 -16.45 -6.92
N PRO A 350 16.12 -17.30 -7.50
CA PRO A 350 16.38 -18.71 -7.60
C PRO A 350 17.59 -19.06 -8.49
N ASN A 351 18.08 -18.12 -9.29
CA ASN A 351 19.24 -18.35 -10.17
C ASN A 351 20.59 -18.27 -9.42
N ASN A 352 20.65 -17.48 -8.33
CA ASN A 352 21.85 -17.32 -7.50
C ASN A 352 21.79 -18.16 -6.22
N TRP A 353 21.36 -19.40 -6.31
CA TRP A 353 21.16 -20.26 -5.16
C TRP A 353 22.29 -21.29 -5.05
N GLY A 354 23.31 -20.94 -4.30
CA GLY A 354 24.45 -21.82 -3.99
C GLY A 354 24.28 -22.50 -2.64
N LEU A 355 25.37 -23.09 -2.17
CA LEU A 355 25.44 -23.79 -0.88
C LEU A 355 25.24 -22.84 0.31
N HIS A 356 25.69 -21.61 0.17
CA HIS A 356 25.56 -20.56 1.18
C HIS A 356 24.10 -20.12 1.34
N GLU A 357 23.40 -19.90 0.22
CA GLU A 357 21.98 -19.56 0.20
C GLU A 357 21.14 -20.72 0.76
N THR A 358 21.42 -21.96 0.35
CA THR A 358 20.74 -23.16 0.86
C THR A 358 20.77 -23.23 2.38
N THR A 359 21.95 -22.99 3.01
CA THR A 359 22.04 -22.99 4.46
C THR A 359 21.28 -21.87 5.12
N ARG A 360 21.36 -20.65 4.60
CA ARG A 360 20.76 -19.45 5.21
C ARG A 360 19.26 -19.38 5.04
N ILE A 361 18.77 -19.76 3.89
CA ILE A 361 17.32 -19.84 3.63
C ILE A 361 16.67 -20.85 4.57
N GLY A 362 17.37 -21.92 4.94
CA GLY A 362 16.88 -22.88 5.91
C GLY A 362 16.40 -22.26 7.24
N PHE A 363 17.05 -21.20 7.69
CA PHE A 363 16.64 -20.46 8.90
C PHE A 363 16.14 -19.04 8.61
N GLY A 364 15.65 -18.80 7.38
CA GLY A 364 14.89 -17.60 6.99
C GLY A 364 15.71 -16.36 6.70
N HIS A 365 16.98 -16.51 6.26
CA HIS A 365 17.84 -15.43 5.78
C HIS A 365 18.18 -15.59 4.30
N SER A 366 18.72 -14.54 3.67
CA SER A 366 19.04 -14.47 2.24
C SER A 366 17.83 -14.64 1.31
N PHE A 367 16.63 -14.46 1.84
CA PHE A 367 15.34 -14.59 1.18
C PHE A 367 14.34 -13.69 1.90
N SER A 368 13.76 -12.74 1.18
CA SER A 368 12.78 -11.80 1.76
C SER A 368 11.42 -11.95 1.09
N ILE A 369 10.41 -12.06 1.90
CA ILE A 369 9.01 -12.23 1.49
C ILE A 369 8.13 -11.22 2.20
N THR A 370 6.94 -10.96 1.64
CA THR A 370 5.97 -10.16 2.39
C THR A 370 5.36 -11.00 3.52
N PRO A 371 4.90 -10.36 4.60
CA PRO A 371 4.20 -11.05 5.68
C PRO A 371 3.00 -11.90 5.22
N LEU A 372 2.32 -11.45 4.16
CA LEU A 372 1.22 -12.21 3.56
C LEU A 372 1.68 -13.54 2.96
N HIS A 373 2.92 -13.64 2.45
CA HIS A 373 3.46 -14.92 1.95
C HIS A 373 3.76 -15.94 3.06
N LEU A 374 3.97 -15.47 4.29
CA LEU A 374 4.32 -16.36 5.41
C LEU A 374 3.08 -17.03 6.02
N VAL A 375 1.93 -16.42 5.88
CA VAL A 375 0.65 -16.86 6.49
C VAL A 375 -0.16 -17.68 5.52
#